data_2915df9fe5781b2ece41aadfe1c1d30f
#
_entry.id   2915df9fe5781b2ece41aadfe1c1d30f
#
_cell.length_a   1.000
_cell.length_b   1.000
_cell.length_c   1.000
_cell.angle_alpha   90.00
_cell.angle_beta   90.00
_cell.angle_gamma   90.00
#
_symmetry.space_group_name_H-M   'P 1'
#
loop_
_entity.id
_entity.type
_entity.pdbx_description
1 polymer ?
#
loop_
_entity_poly.entity_id
_entity_poly.type
_entity_poly.pdbx_seq_one_letter_code
_entity_poly.pdbx_strand_id
1 'polypeptide(L)'
;GGRAMEIVYDDERLVAAVEALSGVGGALGREGGVTADRPVLVDRFLEDAIEVDVDAVRDATGEVVICGVMEHVEEAGVHSGDSACALPPQTLTPEVVAELERIVRLICDALEVRGLCNVQFAVKDDQVFVLEANPRASRTVPFVAKATGVPVAKVAARVMVGATLAELRDEGLLTDPVGGH
;
A
#
# COMPACT_ATOMS: atom_id res chain seq x y z
N GLY A 1 2.77 -9.79 3.31
CA GLY A 1 2.72 -9.39 4.59
C GLY A 1 3.46 -10.09 5.68
N GLY A 2 4.38 -9.42 6.30
CA GLY A 2 4.99 -9.44 7.59
C GLY A 2 4.98 -10.69 8.49
N ARG A 3 5.36 -11.86 7.98
CA ARG A 3 5.57 -13.03 8.84
C ARG A 3 6.98 -13.03 9.39
N ALA A 4 7.10 -13.37 10.69
CA ALA A 4 8.39 -13.55 11.38
C ALA A 4 9.31 -12.31 11.26
N MET A 5 8.74 -11.12 11.43
CA MET A 5 9.48 -9.87 11.46
C MET A 5 10.00 -9.61 12.88
N GLU A 6 11.23 -9.13 12.97
CA GLU A 6 11.85 -8.75 14.22
C GLU A 6 12.65 -7.46 14.03
N ILE A 7 12.50 -6.52 14.96
CA ILE A 7 13.27 -5.28 14.98
C ILE A 7 14.53 -5.53 15.77
N VAL A 8 15.70 -5.28 15.16
CA VAL A 8 17.00 -5.46 15.77
C VAL A 8 17.76 -4.14 15.77
N TYR A 9 18.50 -3.86 16.83
CA TYR A 9 19.16 -2.58 17.07
C TYR A 9 20.70 -2.63 16.93
N ASP A 10 21.25 -3.84 16.77
CA ASP A 10 22.69 -4.07 16.63
C ASP A 10 22.97 -5.36 15.87
N ASP A 11 24.22 -5.51 15.41
CA ASP A 11 24.66 -6.65 14.61
C ASP A 11 24.60 -7.98 15.39
N GLU A 12 24.83 -7.97 16.71
CA GLU A 12 24.76 -9.16 17.54
C GLU A 12 23.33 -9.70 17.60
N ARG A 13 22.36 -8.82 17.80
CA ARG A 13 20.93 -9.17 17.78
C ARG A 13 20.47 -9.59 16.40
N LEU A 14 20.98 -8.98 15.32
CA LEU A 14 20.68 -9.39 13.96
C LEU A 14 21.10 -10.85 13.72
N VAL A 15 22.34 -11.22 14.10
CA VAL A 15 22.82 -12.60 13.96
C VAL A 15 21.94 -13.56 14.75
N ALA A 16 21.65 -13.23 16.01
CA ALA A 16 20.80 -14.06 16.87
C ALA A 16 19.38 -14.22 16.31
N ALA A 17 18.78 -13.15 15.76
CA ALA A 17 17.47 -13.19 15.12
C ALA A 17 17.45 -14.10 13.88
N VAL A 18 18.47 -13.99 13.01
CA VAL A 18 18.60 -14.85 11.82
C VAL A 18 18.77 -16.31 12.22
N GLU A 19 19.57 -16.61 13.25
CA GLU A 19 19.73 -17.97 13.77
C GLU A 19 18.43 -18.53 14.35
N ALA A 20 17.70 -17.70 15.11
CA ALA A 20 16.41 -18.10 15.70
C ALA A 20 15.35 -18.36 14.61
N LEU A 21 15.31 -17.55 13.56
CA LEU A 21 14.40 -17.75 12.42
C LEU A 21 14.74 -19.02 11.62
N SER A 22 16.03 -19.34 11.52
CA SER A 22 16.55 -20.46 10.73
C SER A 22 16.53 -21.80 11.47
N GLY A 23 16.46 -21.79 12.80
CA GLY A 23 16.50 -22.99 13.65
C GLY A 23 15.32 -23.92 13.43
N VAL A 24 15.49 -25.21 13.78
CA VAL A 24 14.48 -26.29 13.61
C VAL A 24 13.15 -26.02 14.31
N GLY A 25 13.14 -25.15 15.32
CA GLY A 25 11.94 -24.69 16.04
C GLY A 25 11.49 -23.29 15.65
N GLY A 26 12.24 -22.59 14.80
CA GLY A 26 11.96 -21.22 14.40
C GLY A 26 10.76 -21.08 13.47
N ALA A 27 10.27 -19.86 13.31
CA ALA A 27 9.10 -19.57 12.49
C ALA A 27 9.26 -20.02 11.04
N LEU A 28 10.48 -19.98 10.50
CA LEU A 28 10.81 -20.43 9.13
C LEU A 28 11.35 -21.88 9.09
N GLY A 29 11.75 -22.45 10.23
CA GLY A 29 12.30 -23.82 10.29
C GLY A 29 11.31 -24.88 9.85
N ARG A 30 10.02 -24.70 10.12
CA ARG A 30 8.95 -25.60 9.66
C ARG A 30 8.72 -25.54 8.15
N GLU A 31 9.17 -24.48 7.48
CA GLU A 31 9.02 -24.24 6.05
C GLU A 31 10.34 -24.48 5.27
N GLY A 32 11.34 -25.11 5.91
CA GLY A 32 12.63 -25.44 5.27
C GLY A 32 13.75 -24.43 5.55
N GLY A 33 13.56 -23.51 6.49
CA GLY A 33 14.59 -22.57 6.95
C GLY A 33 14.98 -21.47 5.95
N VAL A 34 16.05 -20.76 6.28
CA VAL A 34 16.68 -19.75 5.41
C VAL A 34 17.65 -20.47 4.48
N THR A 35 17.52 -20.28 3.19
CA THR A 35 18.36 -20.86 2.15
C THR A 35 18.72 -19.79 1.11
N ALA A 36 19.62 -20.12 0.17
CA ALA A 36 19.95 -19.21 -0.94
C ALA A 36 18.71 -18.82 -1.78
N ASP A 37 17.75 -19.73 -1.89
CA ASP A 37 16.49 -19.50 -2.63
C ASP A 37 15.40 -18.87 -1.75
N ARG A 38 15.65 -18.76 -0.44
CA ARG A 38 14.77 -18.16 0.57
C ARG A 38 15.58 -17.27 1.51
N PRO A 39 16.09 -16.14 1.03
CA PRO A 39 16.89 -15.23 1.87
C PRO A 39 16.04 -14.53 2.91
N VAL A 40 16.67 -14.09 3.99
CA VAL A 40 16.09 -13.11 4.92
C VAL A 40 16.27 -11.74 4.30
N LEU A 41 15.20 -10.96 4.27
CA LEU A 41 15.26 -9.56 3.93
C LEU A 41 15.60 -8.77 5.20
N VAL A 42 16.61 -7.90 5.11
CA VAL A 42 16.99 -6.98 6.18
C VAL A 42 16.77 -5.57 5.66
N ASP A 43 15.81 -4.88 6.23
CA ASP A 43 15.45 -3.51 5.86
C ASP A 43 15.81 -2.52 6.97
N ARG A 44 15.97 -1.26 6.60
CA ARG A 44 16.09 -0.17 7.55
C ARG A 44 14.76 0.04 8.26
N PHE A 45 14.76 -0.06 9.59
CA PHE A 45 13.61 0.32 10.39
C PHE A 45 13.47 1.86 10.45
N LEU A 46 12.26 2.36 10.24
CA LEU A 46 11.92 3.78 10.30
C LEU A 46 11.09 4.03 11.56
N GLU A 47 11.74 4.52 12.62
CA GLU A 47 11.03 4.92 13.86
C GLU A 47 10.15 6.16 13.60
N ASP A 48 8.99 6.23 14.25
CA ASP A 48 8.04 7.36 14.17
C ASP A 48 7.66 7.74 12.72
N ALA A 49 7.59 6.77 11.82
CA ALA A 49 7.14 7.01 10.47
C ALA A 49 5.60 6.98 10.40
N ILE A 50 5.04 7.83 9.56
CA ILE A 50 3.61 7.83 9.24
C ILE A 50 3.36 6.77 8.17
N GLU A 51 2.44 5.84 8.41
CA GLU A 51 2.01 4.89 7.38
C GLU A 51 0.92 5.52 6.51
N VAL A 52 1.00 5.28 5.21
CA VAL A 52 0.05 5.80 4.22
C VAL A 52 -0.33 4.68 3.25
N ASP A 53 -1.64 4.49 3.09
CA ASP A 53 -2.18 3.64 2.03
C ASP A 53 -2.70 4.50 0.88
N VAL A 54 -2.40 4.12 -0.35
CA VAL A 54 -2.96 4.76 -1.54
C VAL A 54 -3.65 3.71 -2.40
N ASP A 55 -4.95 3.90 -2.61
CA ASP A 55 -5.73 3.07 -3.53
C ASP A 55 -5.87 3.76 -4.88
N ALA A 56 -5.63 3.00 -5.95
CA ALA A 56 -5.73 3.46 -7.33
C ALA A 56 -6.44 2.43 -8.22
N VAL A 57 -6.99 2.90 -9.33
CA VAL A 57 -7.48 2.07 -10.43
C VAL A 57 -6.77 2.47 -11.71
N ARG A 58 -6.26 1.49 -12.46
CA ARG A 58 -5.68 1.69 -13.80
C ARG A 58 -6.42 0.88 -14.84
N ASP A 59 -6.69 1.46 -16.00
CA ASP A 59 -7.32 0.78 -17.12
C ASP A 59 -6.32 0.30 -18.19
N ALA A 60 -6.85 -0.32 -19.24
CA ALA A 60 -6.04 -0.85 -20.34
C ALA A 60 -5.39 0.23 -21.22
N THR A 61 -5.84 1.48 -21.14
CA THR A 61 -5.25 2.62 -21.89
C THR A 61 -4.02 3.18 -21.19
N GLY A 62 -3.80 2.80 -19.93
CA GLY A 62 -2.75 3.34 -19.07
C GLY A 62 -3.20 4.50 -18.21
N GLU A 63 -4.48 4.88 -18.28
CA GLU A 63 -5.00 5.90 -17.39
C GLU A 63 -5.06 5.39 -15.94
N VAL A 64 -4.58 6.21 -14.99
CA VAL A 64 -4.58 5.91 -13.56
C VAL A 64 -5.37 6.97 -12.80
N VAL A 65 -6.35 6.53 -12.04
CA VAL A 65 -7.10 7.37 -11.08
C VAL A 65 -6.70 6.99 -9.67
N ILE A 66 -6.27 7.98 -8.90
CA ILE A 66 -6.07 7.84 -7.45
C ILE A 66 -7.45 7.92 -6.78
N CYS A 67 -7.83 6.87 -6.09
CA CYS A 67 -9.13 6.77 -5.43
C CYS A 67 -9.12 7.39 -4.04
N GLY A 68 -7.96 7.35 -3.36
CA GLY A 68 -7.77 7.96 -2.05
C GLY A 68 -6.35 7.78 -1.53
N VAL A 69 -5.88 8.79 -0.80
CA VAL A 69 -4.65 8.77 -0.01
C VAL A 69 -5.07 8.78 1.44
N MET A 70 -4.77 7.71 2.17
CA MET A 70 -5.20 7.49 3.55
C MET A 70 -4.00 7.55 4.48
N GLU A 71 -4.01 8.50 5.39
CA GLU A 71 -3.03 8.63 6.46
C GLU A 71 -3.47 7.81 7.66
N HIS A 72 -2.60 6.93 8.17
CA HIS A 72 -2.86 6.16 9.37
C HIS A 72 -2.66 7.00 10.63
N VAL A 73 -3.51 6.77 11.62
CA VAL A 73 -3.42 7.43 12.93
C VAL A 73 -2.40 6.73 13.83
N GLU A 74 -2.33 5.42 13.73
CA GLU A 74 -1.34 4.59 14.42
C GLU A 74 0.00 4.64 13.69
N GLU A 75 1.08 4.41 14.45
CA GLU A 75 2.45 4.36 13.92
C GLU A 75 2.62 3.28 12.84
N ALA A 76 3.55 3.51 11.92
CA ALA A 76 3.88 2.55 10.88
C ALA A 76 4.29 1.19 11.46
N GLY A 77 3.72 0.12 10.89
CA GLY A 77 3.91 -1.26 11.35
C GLY A 77 2.71 -1.84 12.08
N VAL A 78 1.72 -1.03 12.47
CA VAL A 78 0.42 -1.53 12.89
C VAL A 78 -0.34 -1.97 11.63
N HIS A 79 -0.88 -3.20 11.66
CA HIS A 79 -1.58 -3.74 10.50
C HIS A 79 -2.75 -2.82 10.07
N SER A 80 -2.85 -2.49 8.78
CA SER A 80 -3.85 -1.56 8.23
C SER A 80 -5.31 -1.92 8.55
N GLY A 81 -5.59 -3.18 8.86
CA GLY A 81 -6.91 -3.63 9.31
C GLY A 81 -7.24 -3.27 10.75
N ASP A 82 -6.23 -2.90 11.54
CA ASP A 82 -6.34 -2.56 12.96
C ASP A 82 -6.05 -1.08 13.24
N SER A 83 -5.75 -0.31 12.18
CA SER A 83 -5.46 1.12 12.21
C SER A 83 -6.68 1.95 11.83
N ALA A 84 -6.83 3.11 12.47
CA ALA A 84 -7.72 4.16 12.00
C ALA A 84 -7.03 4.95 10.88
N CYS A 85 -7.80 5.38 9.87
CA CYS A 85 -7.29 6.15 8.75
C CYS A 85 -8.03 7.47 8.59
N ALA A 86 -7.32 8.53 8.24
CA ALA A 86 -7.86 9.81 7.83
C ALA A 86 -7.83 9.94 6.29
N LEU A 87 -8.95 10.35 5.71
CA LEU A 87 -9.10 10.68 4.29
C LEU A 87 -9.93 11.96 4.17
N PRO A 88 -9.39 13.07 3.64
CA PRO A 88 -8.02 13.23 3.12
C PRO A 88 -6.95 13.19 4.24
N PRO A 89 -5.65 13.06 3.88
CA PRO A 89 -4.54 13.15 4.83
C PRO A 89 -4.60 14.46 5.64
N GLN A 90 -4.20 14.40 6.92
CA GLN A 90 -4.32 15.55 7.82
C GLN A 90 -2.97 16.21 8.12
N THR A 91 -1.88 15.45 8.13
CA THR A 91 -0.56 15.94 8.51
C THR A 91 0.43 15.97 7.35
N LEU A 92 0.15 15.25 6.25
CA LEU A 92 1.00 15.23 5.07
C LEU A 92 0.93 16.54 4.30
N THR A 93 2.10 17.03 3.86
CA THR A 93 2.16 18.21 3.00
C THR A 93 1.63 17.91 1.59
N PRO A 94 1.13 18.91 0.85
CA PRO A 94 0.71 18.74 -0.55
C PRO A 94 1.80 18.15 -1.44
N GLU A 95 3.05 18.48 -1.18
CA GLU A 95 4.23 18.00 -1.91
C GLU A 95 4.43 16.50 -1.69
N VAL A 96 4.28 16.03 -0.45
CA VAL A 96 4.35 14.61 -0.10
C VAL A 96 3.20 13.86 -0.76
N VAL A 97 1.97 14.39 -0.70
CA VAL A 97 0.80 13.77 -1.36
C VAL A 97 1.03 13.65 -2.87
N ALA A 98 1.53 14.70 -3.52
CA ALA A 98 1.83 14.68 -4.95
C ALA A 98 2.91 13.62 -5.29
N GLU A 99 3.93 13.47 -4.44
CA GLU A 99 4.97 12.46 -4.63
C GLU A 99 4.42 11.03 -4.47
N LEU A 100 3.57 10.79 -3.46
CA LEU A 100 2.87 9.51 -3.28
C LEU A 100 2.06 9.14 -4.53
N GLU A 101 1.24 10.07 -5.04
CA GLU A 101 0.45 9.85 -6.26
C GLU A 101 1.33 9.58 -7.48
N ARG A 102 2.43 10.33 -7.63
CA ARG A 102 3.39 10.14 -8.73
C ARG A 102 3.99 8.74 -8.69
N ILE A 103 4.42 8.28 -7.52
CA ILE A 103 5.00 6.94 -7.34
C ILE A 103 3.97 5.85 -7.65
N VAL A 104 2.73 6.00 -7.17
CA VAL A 104 1.64 5.04 -7.48
C VAL A 104 1.41 4.91 -8.97
N ARG A 105 1.37 6.03 -9.72
CA ARG A 105 1.22 6.00 -11.19
C ARG A 105 2.36 5.23 -11.85
N LEU A 106 3.61 5.48 -11.45
CA LEU A 106 4.77 4.75 -11.97
C LEU A 106 4.72 3.26 -11.68
N ILE A 107 4.32 2.87 -10.46
CA ILE A 107 4.18 1.46 -10.07
C ILE A 107 3.07 0.79 -10.88
N CYS A 108 1.91 1.43 -11.00
CA CYS A 108 0.79 0.91 -11.77
C CYS A 108 1.15 0.72 -13.25
N ASP A 109 1.94 1.62 -13.82
CA ASP A 109 2.42 1.53 -15.19
C ASP A 109 3.46 0.43 -15.35
N ALA A 110 4.46 0.37 -14.48
CA ALA A 110 5.53 -0.64 -14.54
C ALA A 110 5.00 -2.07 -14.36
N LEU A 111 3.93 -2.24 -13.57
CA LEU A 111 3.27 -3.53 -13.35
C LEU A 111 2.14 -3.82 -14.34
N GLU A 112 1.86 -2.90 -15.28
CA GLU A 112 0.74 -2.99 -16.23
C GLU A 112 -0.59 -3.36 -15.55
N VAL A 113 -0.85 -2.75 -14.39
CA VAL A 113 -2.05 -3.05 -13.58
C VAL A 113 -3.31 -2.84 -14.39
N ARG A 114 -4.26 -3.76 -14.26
CA ARG A 114 -5.64 -3.62 -14.75
C ARG A 114 -6.63 -3.84 -13.61
N GLY A 115 -7.27 -2.76 -13.18
CA GLY A 115 -8.13 -2.76 -12.00
C GLY A 115 -7.46 -2.06 -10.82
N LEU A 116 -7.70 -2.58 -9.62
CA LEU A 116 -7.21 -2.00 -8.36
C LEU A 116 -5.74 -2.27 -8.10
N CYS A 117 -5.09 -1.27 -7.56
CA CYS A 117 -3.78 -1.36 -6.94
C CYS A 117 -3.79 -0.58 -5.62
N ASN A 118 -3.30 -1.21 -4.57
CA ASN A 118 -3.02 -0.56 -3.30
C ASN A 118 -1.50 -0.49 -3.12
N VAL A 119 -0.99 0.67 -2.77
CA VAL A 119 0.43 0.85 -2.44
C VAL A 119 0.54 1.38 -1.03
N GLN A 120 1.36 0.71 -0.22
CA GLN A 120 1.64 1.09 1.16
C GLN A 120 2.98 1.80 1.24
N PHE A 121 2.99 2.88 2.00
CA PHE A 121 4.15 3.74 2.17
C PHE A 121 4.42 4.01 3.66
N ALA A 122 5.68 4.31 3.96
CA ALA A 122 6.08 5.04 5.15
C ALA A 122 6.59 6.43 4.76
N VAL A 123 6.20 7.44 5.51
CA VAL A 123 6.67 8.81 5.35
C VAL A 123 7.42 9.21 6.61
N LYS A 124 8.68 9.64 6.45
CA LYS A 124 9.54 10.12 7.54
C LYS A 124 10.31 11.34 7.07
N ASP A 125 10.21 12.45 7.81
CA ASP A 125 10.90 13.71 7.49
C ASP A 125 10.65 14.15 6.03
N ASP A 126 9.38 14.10 5.58
CA ASP A 126 8.91 14.37 4.21
C ASP A 126 9.49 13.42 3.13
N GLN A 127 10.24 12.40 3.51
CA GLN A 127 10.72 11.38 2.60
C GLN A 127 9.72 10.23 2.49
N VAL A 128 9.45 9.81 1.26
CA VAL A 128 8.50 8.73 0.95
C VAL A 128 9.26 7.43 0.71
N PHE A 129 8.86 6.38 1.41
CA PHE A 129 9.39 5.03 1.27
C PHE A 129 8.27 4.07 0.86
N VAL A 130 8.46 3.32 -0.22
CA VAL A 130 7.52 2.28 -0.64
C VAL A 130 7.74 1.05 0.23
N LEU A 131 6.68 0.58 0.89
CA LEU A 131 6.71 -0.64 1.68
C LEU A 131 6.26 -1.84 0.84
N GLU A 132 5.08 -1.73 0.21
CA GLU A 132 4.46 -2.83 -0.51
C GLU A 132 3.55 -2.31 -1.62
N ALA A 133 3.52 -3.00 -2.75
CA ALA A 133 2.56 -2.77 -3.83
C ALA A 133 1.69 -4.02 -4.02
N ASN A 134 0.38 -3.85 -3.96
CA ASN A 134 -0.62 -4.89 -4.03
C ASN A 134 -1.53 -4.67 -5.24
N PRO A 135 -1.27 -5.27 -6.42
CA PRO A 135 -2.12 -5.13 -7.61
C PRO A 135 -3.41 -5.96 -7.47
N ARG A 136 -4.20 -5.64 -6.48
CA ARG A 136 -5.46 -6.27 -6.10
C ARG A 136 -6.31 -5.34 -5.25
N ALA A 137 -7.57 -5.71 -5.00
CA ALA A 137 -8.40 -5.00 -4.02
C ALA A 137 -7.77 -5.04 -2.61
N SER A 138 -7.86 -3.93 -1.92
CA SER A 138 -7.43 -3.76 -0.52
C SER A 138 -8.63 -3.75 0.43
N ARG A 139 -8.36 -3.84 1.73
CA ARG A 139 -9.37 -3.66 2.77
C ARG A 139 -9.82 -2.21 2.93
N THR A 140 -9.04 -1.27 2.43
CA THR A 140 -9.32 0.17 2.46
C THR A 140 -10.34 0.59 1.39
N VAL A 141 -10.51 -0.18 0.31
CA VAL A 141 -11.45 0.14 -0.78
C VAL A 141 -12.89 0.44 -0.30
N PRO A 142 -13.51 -0.32 0.61
CA PRO A 142 -14.84 0.01 1.11
C PRO A 142 -14.89 1.32 1.90
N PHE A 143 -13.82 1.65 2.62
CA PHE A 143 -13.69 2.92 3.34
C PHE A 143 -13.58 4.09 2.36
N VAL A 144 -12.66 4.00 1.40
CA VAL A 144 -12.48 5.01 0.34
C VAL A 144 -13.79 5.23 -0.42
N ALA A 145 -14.47 4.16 -0.83
CA ALA A 145 -15.72 4.26 -1.57
C ALA A 145 -16.83 4.99 -0.78
N LYS A 146 -16.89 4.75 0.53
CA LYS A 146 -17.86 5.45 1.40
C LYS A 146 -17.49 6.91 1.64
N ALA A 147 -16.21 7.19 1.86
CA ALA A 147 -15.72 8.54 2.14
C ALA A 147 -15.84 9.46 0.91
N THR A 148 -15.56 8.94 -0.29
CA THR A 148 -15.56 9.72 -1.54
C THR A 148 -16.91 9.69 -2.28
N GLY A 149 -17.79 8.73 -1.94
CA GLY A 149 -19.03 8.48 -2.68
C GLY A 149 -18.82 7.76 -4.03
N VAL A 150 -17.58 7.44 -4.40
CA VAL A 150 -17.26 6.74 -5.65
C VAL A 150 -17.30 5.22 -5.42
N PRO A 151 -18.08 4.45 -6.20
CA PRO A 151 -18.18 2.99 -6.04
C PRO A 151 -16.94 2.28 -6.61
N VAL A 152 -15.77 2.48 -5.99
CA VAL A 152 -14.43 2.08 -6.45
C VAL A 152 -14.38 0.61 -6.87
N ALA A 153 -14.95 -0.30 -6.09
CA ALA A 153 -14.96 -1.73 -6.42
C ALA A 153 -15.74 -2.02 -7.73
N LYS A 154 -16.84 -1.29 -7.98
CA LYS A 154 -17.63 -1.42 -9.21
C LYS A 154 -16.87 -0.84 -10.41
N VAL A 155 -16.20 0.30 -10.22
CA VAL A 155 -15.32 0.90 -11.24
C VAL A 155 -14.24 -0.11 -11.63
N ALA A 156 -13.53 -0.67 -10.66
CA ALA A 156 -12.46 -1.64 -10.90
C ALA A 156 -12.97 -2.92 -11.61
N ALA A 157 -14.13 -3.44 -11.21
CA ALA A 157 -14.73 -4.61 -11.85
C ALA A 157 -15.05 -4.33 -13.33
N ARG A 158 -15.56 -3.14 -13.65
CA ARG A 158 -15.84 -2.72 -15.03
C ARG A 158 -14.54 -2.58 -15.85
N VAL A 159 -13.50 -2.00 -15.26
CA VAL A 159 -12.17 -1.89 -15.88
C VAL A 159 -11.58 -3.27 -16.17
N MET A 160 -11.69 -4.22 -15.25
CA MET A 160 -11.19 -5.59 -15.43
C MET A 160 -11.86 -6.34 -16.58
N VAL A 161 -13.11 -6.00 -16.91
CA VAL A 161 -13.83 -6.58 -18.06
C VAL A 161 -13.75 -5.70 -19.33
N GLY A 162 -12.89 -4.67 -19.34
CA GLY A 162 -12.50 -3.95 -20.53
C GLY A 162 -13.04 -2.53 -20.68
N ALA A 163 -13.80 -2.01 -19.71
CA ALA A 163 -14.20 -0.60 -19.72
C ALA A 163 -12.97 0.31 -19.48
N THR A 164 -12.97 1.48 -20.11
CA THR A 164 -11.98 2.53 -19.84
C THR A 164 -12.48 3.45 -18.72
N LEU A 165 -11.55 4.12 -18.04
CA LEU A 165 -11.91 5.11 -17.02
C LEU A 165 -12.66 6.31 -17.63
N ALA A 166 -12.34 6.67 -18.89
CA ALA A 166 -13.07 7.70 -19.62
C ALA A 166 -14.55 7.33 -19.82
N GLU A 167 -14.83 6.12 -20.29
CA GLU A 167 -16.22 5.63 -20.45
C GLU A 167 -16.98 5.64 -19.12
N LEU A 168 -16.31 5.26 -18.01
CA LEU A 168 -16.94 5.23 -16.70
C LEU A 168 -17.23 6.63 -16.13
N ARG A 169 -16.46 7.66 -16.54
CA ARG A 169 -16.81 9.07 -16.25
C ARG A 169 -18.01 9.51 -17.03
N ASP A 170 -18.06 9.19 -18.32
CA ASP A 170 -19.20 9.56 -19.19
C ASP A 170 -20.51 8.90 -18.72
N GLU A 171 -20.43 7.68 -18.18
CA GLU A 171 -21.56 6.98 -17.55
C GLU A 171 -21.92 7.54 -16.15
N GLY A 172 -21.15 8.46 -15.59
CA GLY A 172 -21.33 9.00 -14.24
C GLY A 172 -21.03 8.02 -13.11
N LEU A 173 -20.33 6.91 -13.40
CA LEU A 173 -19.92 5.95 -12.40
C LEU A 173 -18.63 6.36 -11.66
N LEU A 174 -17.73 7.04 -12.37
CA LEU A 174 -16.52 7.64 -11.84
C LEU A 174 -16.71 9.15 -11.82
N THR A 175 -17.12 9.68 -10.70
CA THR A 175 -17.25 11.12 -10.45
C THR A 175 -15.98 11.66 -9.79
N ASP A 176 -15.70 12.95 -9.95
CA ASP A 176 -14.69 13.57 -9.12
C ASP A 176 -15.07 13.39 -7.64
N PRO A 177 -14.10 13.10 -6.75
CA PRO A 177 -14.40 12.93 -5.34
C PRO A 177 -15.12 14.18 -4.84
N VAL A 178 -16.35 14.01 -4.38
CA VAL A 178 -17.05 15.08 -3.66
C VAL A 178 -16.29 15.21 -2.36
N GLY A 179 -15.49 16.27 -2.22
CA GLY A 179 -14.49 16.45 -1.22
C GLY A 179 -14.93 15.95 0.14
N GLY A 180 -14.10 15.08 0.72
CA GLY A 180 -14.21 14.73 2.12
C GLY A 180 -14.00 16.00 2.94
N HIS A 181 -15.00 16.40 3.68
CA HIS A 181 -14.94 17.43 4.71
C HIS A 181 -14.67 16.80 6.03
#